data_2ba33e4870a3fea23651d7b8a9121719
#
_entry.id   2ba33e4870a3fea23651d7b8a9121719
#
_cell.length_a   1.000
_cell.length_b   1.000
_cell.length_c   1.000
_cell.angle_alpha   90.00
_cell.angle_beta   90.00
_cell.angle_gamma   90.00
#
_symmetry.space_group_name_H-M   'P 1'
#
loop_
_entity.id
_entity.type
_entity.pdbx_description
1 polymer ?
#
loop_
_entity_poly.entity_id
_entity_poly.type
_entity_poly.pdbx_seq_one_letter_code
_entity_poly.pdbx_strand_id
1 'polypeptide(L)'
;NLAGERFPDWATERDRERVLGAVREALSKEAPELSMVPVSGIEAQERDILCESHLISKDLLKRAAGGGMAVARDGTVCVMVNEEDHLRIQGFAQGLDMQSAWRYADELDTRLERRLTYAWSPRLGYLTACPSNVGTGLRAGVMLHLLGLRLLGEIEAVVSALERMRLLVRGIGGEGSEAAGQIYQVSNMDTLGIDEAGIIRRVTRICAEVVRQEYNARVRLLQESPLVLVDCLARSLSVLQNARLLTTAEALEFLSALRLGAAMGLCTRLKVADVDSLILMMQPGHLQKGLGTAMTSDERDEMRADFLSRKVARVKLKC
;
A
#
# COMPACT_ATOMS: atom_id res chain seq x y z
N ASN A 1 5.01 7.36 -19.73
CA ASN A 1 4.61 8.69 -20.23
C ASN A 1 4.14 8.64 -21.67
N LEU A 2 3.40 9.69 -22.11
CA LEU A 2 2.94 9.81 -23.48
C LEU A 2 4.00 10.53 -24.33
N ALA A 3 4.20 10.04 -25.56
CA ALA A 3 5.14 10.63 -26.51
C ALA A 3 4.67 12.04 -26.95
N GLY A 4 5.63 12.96 -27.04
CA GLY A 4 5.35 14.33 -27.48
C GLY A 4 4.75 15.26 -26.43
N GLU A 5 4.39 14.75 -25.25
CA GLU A 5 3.87 15.52 -24.13
C GLU A 5 4.99 15.89 -23.14
N ARG A 6 4.86 17.04 -22.46
CA ARG A 6 5.79 17.44 -21.39
C ARG A 6 5.52 16.63 -20.15
N PHE A 7 6.54 16.14 -19.47
CA PHE A 7 6.37 15.46 -18.18
C PHE A 7 5.59 16.32 -17.18
N PRO A 8 4.80 15.70 -16.29
CA PRO A 8 3.85 16.42 -15.43
C PRO A 8 4.45 17.58 -14.63
N ASP A 9 5.72 17.46 -14.18
CA ASP A 9 6.43 18.53 -13.45
C ASP A 9 6.73 19.77 -14.29
N TRP A 10 6.91 19.60 -15.60
CA TRP A 10 7.20 20.66 -16.56
C TRP A 10 6.00 21.09 -17.39
N ALA A 11 4.87 20.37 -17.22
CA ALA A 11 3.64 20.58 -17.96
C ALA A 11 2.86 21.79 -17.41
N THR A 12 2.29 22.59 -18.31
CA THR A 12 1.27 23.57 -17.94
C THR A 12 -0.03 22.86 -17.56
N GLU A 13 -0.95 23.57 -16.91
CA GLU A 13 -2.29 23.04 -16.62
C GLU A 13 -3.00 22.55 -17.90
N ARG A 14 -2.89 23.34 -19.00
CA ARG A 14 -3.46 22.97 -20.31
C ARG A 14 -2.82 21.69 -20.88
N ASP A 15 -1.52 21.48 -20.68
CA ASP A 15 -0.87 20.24 -21.10
C ASP A 15 -1.39 19.05 -20.31
N ARG A 16 -1.52 19.18 -18.99
CA ARG A 16 -2.08 18.13 -18.13
C ARG A 16 -3.54 17.81 -18.45
N GLU A 17 -4.37 18.83 -18.72
CA GLU A 17 -5.76 18.62 -19.15
C GLU A 17 -5.85 17.87 -20.49
N ARG A 18 -4.94 18.17 -21.43
CA ARG A 18 -4.87 17.45 -22.72
C ARG A 18 -4.54 15.97 -22.50
N VAL A 19 -3.54 15.66 -21.66
CA VAL A 19 -3.18 14.28 -21.29
C VAL A 19 -4.35 13.59 -20.58
N LEU A 20 -4.99 14.25 -19.61
CA LEU A 20 -6.16 13.70 -18.90
C LEU A 20 -7.30 13.39 -19.86
N GLY A 21 -7.56 14.28 -20.85
CA GLY A 21 -8.56 14.08 -21.89
C GLY A 21 -8.27 12.88 -22.78
N ALA A 22 -7.02 12.73 -23.23
CA ALA A 22 -6.58 11.59 -24.04
C ALA A 22 -6.71 10.26 -23.29
N VAL A 23 -6.29 10.21 -22.03
CA VAL A 23 -6.41 9.00 -21.19
C VAL A 23 -7.87 8.67 -20.92
N ARG A 24 -8.72 9.66 -20.63
CA ARG A 24 -10.17 9.46 -20.44
C ARG A 24 -10.81 8.86 -21.71
N GLU A 25 -10.46 9.37 -22.88
CA GLU A 25 -10.96 8.84 -24.14
C GLU A 25 -10.50 7.39 -24.36
N ALA A 26 -9.22 7.10 -24.12
CA ALA A 26 -8.66 5.76 -24.23
C ALA A 26 -9.36 4.77 -23.27
N LEU A 27 -9.53 5.12 -22.00
CA LEU A 27 -10.24 4.30 -21.02
C LEU A 27 -11.70 4.07 -21.42
N SER A 28 -12.41 5.09 -21.90
CA SER A 28 -13.82 4.93 -22.29
C SER A 28 -14.02 3.93 -23.43
N LYS A 29 -13.02 3.75 -24.29
CA LYS A 29 -13.08 2.84 -25.45
C LYS A 29 -12.50 1.46 -25.14
N GLU A 30 -11.40 1.41 -24.43
CA GLU A 30 -10.65 0.17 -24.20
C GLU A 30 -10.95 -0.48 -22.84
N ALA A 31 -11.40 0.29 -21.85
CA ALA A 31 -11.69 -0.16 -20.49
C ALA A 31 -12.93 0.55 -19.89
N PRO A 32 -14.12 0.42 -20.51
CA PRO A 32 -15.34 1.14 -20.11
C PRO A 32 -15.80 0.85 -18.68
N GLU A 33 -15.32 -0.24 -18.08
CA GLU A 33 -15.52 -0.58 -16.67
C GLU A 33 -14.77 0.35 -15.71
N LEU A 34 -13.77 1.11 -16.21
CA LEU A 34 -12.98 2.07 -15.46
C LEU A 34 -13.44 3.50 -15.78
N SER A 35 -14.11 4.14 -14.84
CA SER A 35 -14.55 5.53 -15.00
C SER A 35 -13.50 6.49 -14.47
N MET A 36 -13.02 7.38 -15.34
CA MET A 36 -12.08 8.43 -14.98
C MET A 36 -12.75 9.55 -14.19
N VAL A 37 -12.23 9.82 -13.01
CA VAL A 37 -12.65 10.92 -12.14
C VAL A 37 -11.50 11.94 -12.02
N PRO A 38 -11.73 13.24 -12.33
CA PRO A 38 -10.75 14.29 -12.05
C PRO A 38 -10.54 14.42 -10.53
N VAL A 39 -9.30 14.59 -10.08
CA VAL A 39 -8.99 14.78 -8.64
C VAL A 39 -9.71 16.03 -8.08
N SER A 40 -9.85 17.08 -8.87
CA SER A 40 -10.59 18.29 -8.48
C SER A 40 -12.07 18.05 -8.15
N GLY A 41 -12.67 17.01 -8.73
CA GLY A 41 -14.08 16.62 -8.50
C GLY A 41 -14.28 15.67 -7.30
N ILE A 42 -13.22 15.25 -6.61
CA ILE A 42 -13.32 14.35 -5.47
C ILE A 42 -13.36 15.20 -4.18
N GLU A 43 -14.32 14.92 -3.30
CA GLU A 43 -14.42 15.59 -2.00
C GLU A 43 -13.20 15.31 -1.12
N ALA A 44 -12.84 16.24 -0.23
CA ALA A 44 -11.62 16.15 0.60
C ALA A 44 -11.58 14.84 1.42
N GLN A 45 -12.69 14.48 2.05
CA GLN A 45 -12.78 13.25 2.84
C GLN A 45 -12.60 11.99 1.99
N GLU A 46 -13.16 11.96 0.78
CA GLU A 46 -13.00 10.83 -0.13
C GLU A 46 -11.56 10.71 -0.63
N ARG A 47 -10.84 11.84 -0.80
CA ARG A 47 -9.41 11.84 -1.13
C ARG A 47 -8.58 11.16 -0.03
N ASP A 48 -8.89 11.45 1.25
CA ASP A 48 -8.20 10.82 2.38
C ASP A 48 -8.44 9.30 2.38
N ILE A 49 -9.68 8.86 2.18
CA ILE A 49 -10.04 7.43 2.09
C ILE A 49 -9.30 6.73 0.94
N LEU A 50 -9.22 7.36 -0.22
CA LEU A 50 -8.50 6.80 -1.37
C LEU A 50 -7.00 6.70 -1.12
N CYS A 51 -6.40 7.68 -0.41
CA CYS A 51 -5.00 7.61 0.02
C CYS A 51 -4.77 6.50 1.05
N GLU A 52 -5.62 6.39 2.06
CA GLU A 52 -5.54 5.37 3.10
C GLU A 52 -5.71 3.96 2.52
N SER A 53 -6.52 3.84 1.46
CA SER A 53 -6.70 2.61 0.69
C SER A 53 -5.57 2.34 -0.32
N HIS A 54 -4.54 3.18 -0.38
CA HIS A 54 -3.43 3.12 -1.34
C HIS A 54 -3.83 3.17 -2.83
N LEU A 55 -5.03 3.66 -3.12
CA LEU A 55 -5.54 3.78 -4.48
C LEU A 55 -5.05 5.04 -5.19
N ILE A 56 -4.72 6.07 -4.42
CA ILE A 56 -4.07 7.29 -4.93
C ILE A 56 -2.88 7.68 -4.04
N SER A 57 -1.95 8.45 -4.61
CA SER A 57 -0.82 9.00 -3.86
C SER A 57 -1.13 10.40 -3.32
N LYS A 58 -0.42 10.79 -2.26
CA LYS A 58 -0.45 12.16 -1.75
C LYS A 58 0.08 13.17 -2.77
N ASP A 59 0.96 12.74 -3.68
CA ASP A 59 1.52 13.60 -4.71
C ASP A 59 0.52 13.90 -5.81
N LEU A 60 -0.32 12.93 -6.19
CA LEU A 60 -1.46 13.19 -7.09
C LEU A 60 -2.42 14.24 -6.50
N LEU A 61 -2.67 14.20 -5.18
CA LEU A 61 -3.55 15.18 -4.53
C LEU A 61 -3.04 16.62 -4.60
N LYS A 62 -1.71 16.82 -4.60
CA LYS A 62 -1.10 18.14 -4.80
C LYS A 62 -1.33 18.70 -6.20
N ARG A 63 -1.69 17.83 -7.16
CA ARG A 63 -1.93 18.16 -8.58
C ARG A 63 -3.41 18.12 -8.95
N ALA A 64 -4.26 18.78 -8.15
CA ALA A 64 -5.72 18.78 -8.35
C ALA A 64 -6.13 19.26 -9.76
N ALA A 65 -5.41 20.24 -10.34
CA ALA A 65 -5.65 20.72 -11.70
C ALA A 65 -5.00 19.78 -12.74
N GLY A 66 -5.83 19.13 -13.53
CA GLY A 66 -5.40 18.19 -14.59
C GLY A 66 -4.97 16.80 -14.08
N GLY A 67 -5.05 16.54 -12.76
CA GLY A 67 -4.88 15.19 -12.21
C GLY A 67 -6.18 14.39 -12.29
N GLY A 68 -6.05 13.05 -12.47
CA GLY A 68 -7.20 12.16 -12.53
C GLY A 68 -6.89 10.76 -12.01
N MET A 69 -7.95 10.01 -11.73
CA MET A 69 -7.85 8.62 -11.33
C MET A 69 -8.99 7.78 -11.90
N ALA A 70 -8.75 6.50 -12.08
CA ALA A 70 -9.78 5.50 -12.35
C ALA A 70 -9.48 4.24 -11.52
N VAL A 71 -10.52 3.61 -10.98
CA VAL A 71 -10.39 2.40 -10.13
C VAL A 71 -11.41 1.36 -10.59
N ALA A 72 -10.98 0.10 -10.70
CA ALA A 72 -11.87 -1.01 -10.93
C ALA A 72 -12.79 -1.23 -9.72
N ARG A 73 -14.02 -1.70 -9.95
CA ARG A 73 -15.02 -1.91 -8.88
C ARG A 73 -14.56 -2.88 -7.80
N ASP A 74 -13.76 -3.86 -8.16
CA ASP A 74 -13.18 -4.86 -7.25
C ASP A 74 -11.86 -4.42 -6.61
N GLY A 75 -11.35 -3.23 -6.95
CA GLY A 75 -10.10 -2.70 -6.44
C GLY A 75 -8.84 -3.37 -6.96
N THR A 76 -8.93 -4.27 -7.95
CA THR A 76 -7.78 -5.03 -8.46
C THR A 76 -6.82 -4.19 -9.31
N VAL A 77 -7.31 -3.13 -9.95
CA VAL A 77 -6.49 -2.22 -10.75
C VAL A 77 -6.93 -0.77 -10.56
N CYS A 78 -5.98 0.12 -10.54
CA CYS A 78 -6.24 1.56 -10.61
C CYS A 78 -5.23 2.26 -11.53
N VAL A 79 -5.63 3.43 -12.03
CA VAL A 79 -4.81 4.32 -12.84
C VAL A 79 -4.80 5.69 -12.20
N MET A 80 -3.62 6.27 -12.02
CA MET A 80 -3.43 7.69 -11.70
C MET A 80 -2.91 8.39 -12.95
N VAL A 81 -3.40 9.60 -13.21
CA VAL A 81 -3.02 10.42 -14.36
C VAL A 81 -2.41 11.72 -13.90
N ASN A 82 -1.25 12.07 -14.49
CA ASN A 82 -0.48 13.27 -14.16
C ASN A 82 -0.02 13.34 -12.69
N GLU A 83 0.44 12.21 -12.15
CA GLU A 83 1.16 12.18 -10.88
C GLU A 83 2.63 12.58 -11.09
N GLU A 84 3.61 11.72 -10.86
CA GLU A 84 5.02 11.90 -11.25
C GLU A 84 5.17 11.73 -12.77
N ASP A 85 4.51 10.72 -13.30
CA ASP A 85 4.41 10.40 -14.73
C ASP A 85 2.97 10.61 -15.22
N HIS A 86 2.79 10.62 -16.55
CA HIS A 86 1.45 10.80 -17.15
C HIS A 86 0.51 9.66 -16.77
N LEU A 87 1.03 8.43 -16.67
CA LEU A 87 0.27 7.25 -16.27
C LEU A 87 1.03 6.49 -15.18
N ARG A 88 0.30 6.13 -14.14
CA ARG A 88 0.70 5.15 -13.14
C ARG A 88 -0.39 4.11 -12.99
N ILE A 89 -0.17 2.95 -13.58
CA ILE A 89 -1.09 1.81 -13.54
C ILE A 89 -0.67 0.92 -12.36
N GLN A 90 -1.61 0.60 -11.46
CA GLN A 90 -1.34 -0.24 -10.30
C GLN A 90 -2.25 -1.46 -10.31
N GLY A 91 -1.66 -2.65 -10.25
CA GLY A 91 -2.37 -3.90 -10.03
C GLY A 91 -2.18 -4.38 -8.60
N PHE A 92 -3.24 -4.89 -7.98
CA PHE A 92 -3.24 -5.39 -6.59
C PHE A 92 -3.70 -6.84 -6.53
N ALA A 93 -3.02 -7.63 -5.71
CA ALA A 93 -3.43 -8.99 -5.38
C ALA A 93 -3.19 -9.28 -3.89
N GLN A 94 -3.98 -10.17 -3.31
CA GLN A 94 -3.83 -10.57 -1.92
C GLN A 94 -2.73 -11.62 -1.77
N GLY A 95 -2.03 -11.58 -0.64
CA GLY A 95 -0.93 -12.50 -0.36
C GLY A 95 0.30 -12.21 -1.23
N LEU A 96 1.12 -13.26 -1.49
CA LEU A 96 2.31 -13.16 -2.33
C LEU A 96 2.00 -13.59 -3.78
N ASP A 97 0.95 -13.02 -4.36
CA ASP A 97 0.53 -13.29 -5.74
C ASP A 97 0.91 -12.12 -6.68
N MET A 98 2.21 -11.93 -6.86
CA MET A 98 2.77 -10.92 -7.74
C MET A 98 2.37 -11.14 -9.21
N GLN A 99 2.13 -12.39 -9.61
CA GLN A 99 1.77 -12.72 -10.98
C GLN A 99 0.37 -12.22 -11.34
N SER A 100 -0.60 -12.37 -10.44
CA SER A 100 -1.94 -11.81 -10.64
C SER A 100 -1.93 -10.28 -10.63
N ALA A 101 -1.20 -9.65 -9.69
CA ALA A 101 -1.06 -8.20 -9.65
C ALA A 101 -0.44 -7.65 -10.97
N TRP A 102 0.60 -8.31 -11.48
CA TRP A 102 1.21 -7.97 -12.76
C TRP A 102 0.20 -8.11 -13.91
N ARG A 103 -0.49 -9.24 -13.99
CA ARG A 103 -1.47 -9.50 -15.06
C ARG A 103 -2.54 -8.41 -15.14
N TYR A 104 -3.09 -7.95 -14.01
CA TYR A 104 -4.08 -6.87 -13.99
C TYR A 104 -3.53 -5.55 -14.53
N ALA A 105 -2.28 -5.21 -14.20
CA ALA A 105 -1.65 -4.01 -14.70
C ALA A 105 -1.31 -4.13 -16.20
N ASP A 106 -0.73 -5.25 -16.64
CA ASP A 106 -0.28 -5.53 -18.00
C ASP A 106 -1.46 -5.61 -18.99
N GLU A 107 -2.56 -6.27 -18.60
CA GLU A 107 -3.79 -6.32 -19.41
C GLU A 107 -4.35 -4.91 -19.67
N LEU A 108 -4.37 -4.06 -18.65
CA LEU A 108 -4.83 -2.68 -18.82
C LEU A 108 -3.86 -1.84 -19.64
N ASP A 109 -2.56 -1.96 -19.38
CA ASP A 109 -1.51 -1.27 -20.13
C ASP A 109 -1.57 -1.61 -21.62
N THR A 110 -1.64 -2.89 -21.97
CA THR A 110 -1.78 -3.38 -23.35
C THR A 110 -3.04 -2.83 -24.05
N ARG A 111 -4.15 -2.70 -23.31
CA ARG A 111 -5.39 -2.11 -23.86
C ARG A 111 -5.21 -0.61 -24.13
N LEU A 112 -4.60 0.12 -23.21
CA LEU A 112 -4.36 1.56 -23.35
C LEU A 112 -3.38 1.87 -24.47
N GLU A 113 -2.33 1.06 -24.69
CA GLU A 113 -1.34 1.22 -25.76
C GLU A 113 -1.95 1.20 -27.16
N ARG A 114 -3.14 0.62 -27.34
CA ARG A 114 -3.87 0.69 -28.64
C ARG A 114 -4.31 2.10 -29.02
N ARG A 115 -4.38 3.01 -28.06
CA ARG A 115 -4.87 4.39 -28.23
C ARG A 115 -3.85 5.45 -27.84
N LEU A 116 -2.93 5.10 -26.97
CA LEU A 116 -1.93 6.02 -26.42
C LEU A 116 -0.54 5.64 -26.95
N THR A 117 0.17 6.60 -27.48
CA THR A 117 1.56 6.39 -27.90
C THR A 117 2.47 6.68 -26.71
N TYR A 118 3.15 5.64 -26.22
CA TYR A 118 4.05 5.79 -25.08
C TYR A 118 5.42 6.36 -25.50
N ALA A 119 6.02 7.15 -24.61
CA ALA A 119 7.37 7.64 -24.73
C ALA A 119 8.35 6.49 -24.47
N TRP A 120 8.89 5.92 -25.55
CA TRP A 120 9.75 4.76 -25.52
C TRP A 120 11.02 4.96 -26.37
N SER A 121 12.12 4.34 -25.95
CA SER A 121 13.41 4.36 -26.63
C SER A 121 13.94 2.93 -26.78
N PRO A 122 14.47 2.54 -27.97
CA PRO A 122 15.07 1.22 -28.17
C PRO A 122 16.23 0.92 -27.22
N ARG A 123 16.91 1.95 -26.73
CA ARG A 123 18.07 1.84 -25.85
C ARG A 123 17.70 1.87 -24.37
N LEU A 124 16.69 2.63 -23.99
CA LEU A 124 16.37 2.94 -22.62
C LEU A 124 15.03 2.34 -22.12
N GLY A 125 14.21 1.78 -23.02
CA GLY A 125 12.87 1.35 -22.69
C GLY A 125 11.89 2.53 -22.49
N TYR A 126 10.95 2.41 -21.58
CA TYR A 126 10.01 3.48 -21.26
C TYR A 126 10.71 4.67 -20.62
N LEU A 127 10.37 5.87 -21.10
CA LEU A 127 10.93 7.14 -20.61
C LEU A 127 10.04 7.68 -19.49
N THR A 128 10.63 7.83 -18.31
CA THR A 128 9.94 8.26 -17.09
C THR A 128 10.49 9.58 -16.58
N ALA A 129 9.71 10.32 -15.81
CA ALA A 129 10.13 11.58 -15.19
C ALA A 129 11.29 11.36 -14.21
N CYS A 130 11.23 10.28 -13.43
CA CYS A 130 12.30 9.88 -12.53
C CYS A 130 13.24 8.87 -13.22
N PRO A 131 14.56 9.16 -13.30
CA PRO A 131 15.53 8.25 -13.92
C PRO A 131 15.57 6.84 -13.29
N SER A 132 15.19 6.70 -12.03
CA SER A 132 15.15 5.40 -11.33
C SER A 132 14.07 4.46 -11.84
N ASN A 133 13.09 4.96 -12.60
CA ASN A 133 12.00 4.16 -13.17
C ASN A 133 12.22 3.85 -14.65
N VAL A 134 13.24 4.45 -15.30
CA VAL A 134 13.56 4.25 -16.74
C VAL A 134 13.86 2.78 -17.01
N GLY A 135 13.35 2.26 -18.10
CA GLY A 135 13.47 0.86 -18.53
C GLY A 135 12.12 0.20 -18.64
N THR A 136 11.83 -0.74 -17.78
CA THR A 136 10.49 -1.37 -17.70
C THR A 136 9.42 -0.42 -17.13
N GLY A 137 9.81 0.63 -16.42
CA GLY A 137 8.86 1.45 -15.66
C GLY A 137 8.16 0.69 -14.52
N LEU A 138 8.53 -0.58 -14.29
CA LEU A 138 7.86 -1.46 -13.34
C LEU A 138 8.42 -1.33 -11.93
N ARG A 139 7.55 -1.04 -10.98
CA ARG A 139 7.81 -1.23 -9.56
C ARG A 139 6.93 -2.36 -9.04
N ALA A 140 7.54 -3.52 -8.81
CA ALA A 140 6.92 -4.67 -8.19
C ALA A 140 7.21 -4.65 -6.68
N GLY A 141 6.18 -4.68 -5.84
CA GLY A 141 6.36 -4.55 -4.40
C GLY A 141 5.41 -5.43 -3.60
N VAL A 142 5.82 -5.79 -2.40
CA VAL A 142 5.05 -6.59 -1.44
C VAL A 142 5.02 -5.89 -0.10
N MET A 143 3.85 -5.85 0.54
CA MET A 143 3.72 -5.43 1.93
C MET A 143 3.84 -6.64 2.85
N LEU A 144 4.80 -6.62 3.76
CA LEU A 144 5.13 -7.70 4.68
C LEU A 144 4.93 -7.25 6.13
N HIS A 145 4.20 -8.03 6.92
CA HIS A 145 4.08 -7.83 8.36
C HIS A 145 5.11 -8.70 9.08
N LEU A 146 6.10 -8.08 9.72
CA LEU A 146 7.33 -8.73 10.22
C LEU A 146 7.53 -8.55 11.73
N LEU A 147 6.44 -8.62 12.52
CA LEU A 147 6.51 -8.42 13.97
C LEU A 147 7.26 -9.55 14.70
N GLY A 148 7.26 -10.78 14.18
CA GLY A 148 8.02 -11.89 14.77
C GLY A 148 9.53 -11.62 14.74
N LEU A 149 10.05 -11.21 13.60
CA LEU A 149 11.44 -10.80 13.42
C LEU A 149 11.79 -9.58 14.29
N ARG A 150 10.88 -8.63 14.42
CA ARG A 150 11.07 -7.45 15.28
C ARG A 150 11.18 -7.82 16.75
N LEU A 151 10.31 -8.71 17.26
CA LEU A 151 10.31 -9.15 18.67
C LEU A 151 11.57 -9.94 19.02
N LEU A 152 12.21 -10.62 18.07
CA LEU A 152 13.50 -11.28 18.24
C LEU A 152 14.71 -10.35 18.01
N GLY A 153 14.51 -9.09 17.61
CA GLY A 153 15.60 -8.15 17.31
C GLY A 153 16.35 -8.46 16.02
N GLU A 154 15.73 -9.17 15.08
CA GLU A 154 16.37 -9.64 13.83
C GLU A 154 15.99 -8.79 12.60
N ILE A 155 15.06 -7.85 12.74
CA ILE A 155 14.48 -7.11 11.62
C ILE A 155 15.53 -6.24 10.89
N GLU A 156 16.45 -5.59 11.62
CA GLU A 156 17.46 -4.71 11.06
C GLU A 156 18.45 -5.50 10.16
N ALA A 157 18.76 -6.72 10.55
CA ALA A 157 19.62 -7.61 9.75
C ALA A 157 18.93 -8.03 8.44
N VAL A 158 17.62 -8.30 8.49
CA VAL A 158 16.80 -8.63 7.30
C VAL A 158 16.71 -7.44 6.38
N VAL A 159 16.39 -6.24 6.88
CA VAL A 159 16.33 -5.01 6.09
C VAL A 159 17.66 -4.75 5.39
N SER A 160 18.78 -4.78 6.13
CA SER A 160 20.11 -4.58 5.55
C SER A 160 20.47 -5.64 4.49
N ALA A 161 20.01 -6.86 4.65
CA ALA A 161 20.21 -7.92 3.64
C ALA A 161 19.42 -7.64 2.36
N LEU A 162 18.16 -7.17 2.48
CA LEU A 162 17.31 -6.79 1.34
C LEU A 162 17.90 -5.61 0.56
N GLU A 163 18.40 -4.60 1.26
CA GLU A 163 19.07 -3.43 0.64
C GLU A 163 20.32 -3.84 -0.14
N ARG A 164 21.15 -4.72 0.44
CA ARG A 164 22.32 -5.28 -0.29
C ARG A 164 21.91 -6.08 -1.52
N MET A 165 20.72 -6.66 -1.52
CA MET A 165 20.14 -7.33 -2.70
C MET A 165 19.47 -6.34 -3.66
N ARG A 166 19.70 -5.02 -3.52
CA ARG A 166 19.09 -3.97 -4.36
C ARG A 166 17.56 -4.01 -4.36
N LEU A 167 16.98 -4.23 -3.18
CA LEU A 167 15.57 -4.01 -2.91
C LEU A 167 15.42 -2.77 -2.03
N LEU A 168 14.39 -2.00 -2.31
CA LEU A 168 14.00 -0.86 -1.51
C LEU A 168 13.05 -1.33 -0.42
N VAL A 169 13.37 -1.02 0.84
CA VAL A 169 12.54 -1.32 2.00
C VAL A 169 12.04 -0.01 2.60
N ARG A 170 10.73 0.12 2.78
CA ARG A 170 10.09 1.29 3.38
C ARG A 170 9.08 0.84 4.43
N GLY A 171 9.04 1.53 5.58
CA GLY A 171 7.90 1.42 6.49
C GLY A 171 6.64 2.09 5.90
N ILE A 172 5.46 1.69 6.35
CA ILE A 172 4.20 2.33 5.90
C ILE A 172 4.17 3.85 6.17
N GLY A 173 4.97 4.36 7.11
CA GLY A 173 5.09 5.79 7.41
C GLY A 173 5.88 6.63 6.40
N GLY A 174 6.55 6.03 5.40
CA GLY A 174 7.39 6.72 4.41
C GLY A 174 8.89 6.50 4.60
N GLU A 175 9.72 7.14 3.77
CA GLU A 175 11.18 7.04 3.84
C GLU A 175 11.71 7.55 5.20
N GLY A 176 12.54 6.75 5.87
CA GLY A 176 13.19 7.13 7.15
C GLY A 176 12.28 7.06 8.38
N SER A 177 10.99 6.69 8.25
CA SER A 177 10.12 6.45 9.40
C SER A 177 10.26 5.03 9.91
N GLU A 178 10.18 4.85 11.24
CA GLU A 178 9.96 3.51 11.81
C GLU A 178 8.72 2.89 11.16
N ALA A 179 8.79 1.58 10.86
CA ALA A 179 7.69 0.88 10.19
C ALA A 179 6.48 0.79 11.12
N ALA A 180 5.56 1.73 10.97
CA ALA A 180 4.35 1.77 11.77
C ALA A 180 3.59 0.44 11.67
N GLY A 181 3.27 -0.15 12.82
CA GLY A 181 2.63 -1.47 12.89
C GLY A 181 3.49 -2.62 12.34
N GLN A 182 4.81 -2.44 12.19
CA GLN A 182 5.75 -3.45 11.68
C GLN A 182 5.38 -3.98 10.28
N ILE A 183 4.82 -3.09 9.45
CA ILE A 183 4.50 -3.39 8.05
C ILE A 183 5.54 -2.70 7.16
N TYR A 184 6.21 -3.50 6.35
CA TYR A 184 7.30 -3.11 5.47
C TYR A 184 6.90 -3.31 4.01
N GLN A 185 7.08 -2.29 3.18
CA GLN A 185 6.99 -2.42 1.74
C GLN A 185 8.37 -2.77 1.19
N VAL A 186 8.49 -3.91 0.51
CA VAL A 186 9.69 -4.35 -0.18
C VAL A 186 9.46 -4.31 -1.67
N SER A 187 10.30 -3.60 -2.43
CA SER A 187 10.15 -3.45 -3.89
C SER A 187 11.51 -3.47 -4.61
N ASN A 188 11.49 -3.70 -5.95
CA ASN A 188 12.70 -3.60 -6.75
C ASN A 188 13.25 -2.16 -6.78
N MET A 189 14.59 -2.05 -6.88
CA MET A 189 15.28 -0.79 -7.23
C MET A 189 15.59 -0.71 -8.72
N ASP A 190 15.98 -1.85 -9.31
CA ASP A 190 16.39 -1.90 -10.70
C ASP A 190 15.20 -2.02 -11.64
N THR A 191 15.19 -1.20 -12.69
CA THR A 191 14.18 -1.16 -13.74
C THR A 191 14.80 -1.23 -15.15
N LEU A 192 16.12 -1.07 -15.26
CA LEU A 192 16.88 -1.11 -16.49
C LEU A 192 17.82 -2.33 -16.53
N GLY A 193 17.90 -2.98 -17.68
CA GLY A 193 18.76 -4.18 -17.87
C GLY A 193 18.16 -5.50 -17.36
N ILE A 194 16.89 -5.49 -16.99
CA ILE A 194 16.10 -6.65 -16.56
C ILE A 194 14.68 -6.50 -17.11
N ASP A 195 14.05 -7.59 -17.51
CA ASP A 195 12.66 -7.60 -17.97
C ASP A 195 11.67 -7.69 -16.79
N GLU A 196 10.41 -7.40 -17.05
CA GLU A 196 9.32 -7.40 -16.06
C GLU A 196 9.18 -8.76 -15.38
N ALA A 197 9.24 -9.83 -16.16
CA ALA A 197 9.17 -11.19 -15.66
C ALA A 197 10.34 -11.52 -14.72
N GLY A 198 11.54 -11.03 -15.03
CA GLY A 198 12.73 -11.15 -14.19
C GLY A 198 12.58 -10.39 -12.86
N ILE A 199 12.05 -9.16 -12.91
CA ILE A 199 11.75 -8.37 -11.70
C ILE A 199 10.76 -9.12 -10.81
N ILE A 200 9.64 -9.57 -11.37
CA ILE A 200 8.59 -10.27 -10.64
C ILE A 200 9.13 -11.56 -10.00
N ARG A 201 9.82 -12.41 -10.76
CA ARG A 201 10.42 -13.64 -10.24
C ARG A 201 11.40 -13.36 -9.10
N ARG A 202 12.26 -12.34 -9.27
CA ARG A 202 13.27 -11.97 -8.27
C ARG A 202 12.63 -11.49 -6.97
N VAL A 203 11.69 -10.53 -7.04
CA VAL A 203 11.01 -9.98 -5.86
C VAL A 203 10.20 -11.06 -5.15
N THR A 204 9.43 -11.87 -5.90
CA THR A 204 8.65 -12.98 -5.34
C THR A 204 9.53 -13.97 -4.56
N ARG A 205 10.65 -14.39 -5.15
CA ARG A 205 11.56 -15.35 -4.51
C ARG A 205 12.16 -14.80 -3.22
N ILE A 206 12.62 -13.55 -3.23
CA ILE A 206 13.23 -12.93 -2.05
C ILE A 206 12.18 -12.69 -0.97
N CYS A 207 11.00 -12.17 -1.31
CA CYS A 207 9.92 -11.99 -0.35
C CYS A 207 9.41 -13.30 0.25
N ALA A 208 9.36 -14.39 -0.53
CA ALA A 208 9.03 -15.72 -0.02
C ALA A 208 10.03 -16.19 1.04
N GLU A 209 11.32 -15.90 0.85
CA GLU A 209 12.34 -16.20 1.85
C GLU A 209 12.15 -15.37 3.13
N VAL A 210 11.83 -14.07 3.03
CA VAL A 210 11.53 -13.24 4.21
C VAL A 210 10.30 -13.75 4.96
N VAL A 211 9.24 -14.14 4.23
CA VAL A 211 8.05 -14.77 4.83
C VAL A 211 8.41 -16.04 5.60
N ARG A 212 9.32 -16.87 5.06
CA ARG A 212 9.81 -18.08 5.74
C ARG A 212 10.59 -17.73 7.02
N GLN A 213 11.43 -16.71 6.98
CA GLN A 213 12.16 -16.23 8.16
C GLN A 213 11.21 -15.68 9.24
N GLU A 214 10.20 -14.89 8.85
CA GLU A 214 9.17 -14.44 9.79
C GLU A 214 8.40 -15.61 10.40
N TYR A 215 8.04 -16.63 9.60
CA TYR A 215 7.40 -17.84 10.14
C TYR A 215 8.29 -18.57 11.15
N ASN A 216 9.56 -18.74 10.84
CA ASN A 216 10.53 -19.36 11.77
C ASN A 216 10.70 -18.52 13.05
N ALA A 217 10.71 -17.19 12.94
CA ALA A 217 10.77 -16.29 14.09
C ALA A 217 9.55 -16.48 15.01
N ARG A 218 8.35 -16.64 14.45
CA ARG A 218 7.11 -16.91 15.21
C ARG A 218 7.18 -18.24 15.94
N VAL A 219 7.73 -19.28 15.30
CA VAL A 219 7.92 -20.59 15.94
C VAL A 219 8.91 -20.49 17.11
N ARG A 220 10.04 -19.81 16.92
CA ARG A 220 11.03 -19.57 17.99
C ARG A 220 10.46 -18.74 19.15
N LEU A 221 9.66 -17.73 18.89
CA LEU A 221 8.98 -16.97 19.93
C LEU A 221 8.10 -17.85 20.82
N LEU A 222 7.37 -18.81 20.23
CA LEU A 222 6.56 -19.76 21.00
C LEU A 222 7.41 -20.72 21.84
N GLN A 223 8.57 -21.14 21.34
CA GLN A 223 9.41 -22.15 21.98
C GLN A 223 10.39 -21.57 23.00
N GLU A 224 11.04 -20.45 22.65
CA GLU A 224 12.16 -19.88 23.38
C GLU A 224 11.79 -18.66 24.23
N SER A 225 10.74 -17.92 23.83
CA SER A 225 10.35 -16.65 24.47
C SER A 225 8.82 -16.48 24.59
N PRO A 226 8.08 -17.50 25.05
CA PRO A 226 6.60 -17.45 25.07
C PRO A 226 6.06 -16.28 25.89
N LEU A 227 6.73 -15.91 27.00
CA LEU A 227 6.30 -14.80 27.83
C LEU A 227 6.37 -13.44 27.11
N VAL A 228 7.40 -13.22 26.26
CA VAL A 228 7.52 -11.99 25.46
C VAL A 228 6.35 -11.86 24.48
N LEU A 229 6.01 -12.96 23.81
CA LEU A 229 4.87 -13.00 22.90
C LEU A 229 3.54 -12.77 23.63
N VAL A 230 3.29 -13.51 24.69
CA VAL A 230 2.03 -13.43 25.46
C VAL A 230 1.87 -12.04 26.09
N ASP A 231 2.93 -11.47 26.67
CA ASP A 231 2.88 -10.10 27.24
C ASP A 231 2.57 -9.05 26.15
N CYS A 232 3.23 -9.14 25.00
CA CYS A 232 2.95 -8.27 23.86
C CYS A 232 1.48 -8.32 23.45
N LEU A 233 0.91 -9.51 23.28
CA LEU A 233 -0.48 -9.71 22.92
C LEU A 233 -1.45 -9.24 24.02
N ALA A 234 -1.17 -9.57 25.27
CA ALA A 234 -2.02 -9.25 26.40
C ALA A 234 -2.12 -7.74 26.65
N ARG A 235 -0.99 -7.05 26.63
CA ARG A 235 -0.94 -5.59 26.74
C ARG A 235 -1.71 -4.92 25.61
N SER A 236 -1.43 -5.32 24.36
CA SER A 236 -2.08 -4.76 23.19
C SER A 236 -3.60 -4.94 23.23
N LEU A 237 -4.07 -6.15 23.57
CA LEU A 237 -5.50 -6.41 23.70
C LEU A 237 -6.12 -5.60 24.84
N SER A 238 -5.45 -5.52 26.00
CA SER A 238 -5.93 -4.77 27.15
C SER A 238 -6.07 -3.29 26.87
N VAL A 239 -5.09 -2.69 26.18
CA VAL A 239 -5.16 -1.28 25.78
C VAL A 239 -6.30 -1.07 24.80
N LEU A 240 -6.40 -1.87 23.74
CA LEU A 240 -7.47 -1.74 22.74
C LEU A 240 -8.88 -1.92 23.33
N GLN A 241 -9.03 -2.72 24.39
CA GLN A 241 -10.32 -2.93 25.06
C GLN A 241 -10.70 -1.81 26.02
N ASN A 242 -9.74 -1.07 26.61
CA ASN A 242 -10.00 -0.18 27.75
C ASN A 242 -9.52 1.27 27.53
N ALA A 243 -8.69 1.55 26.55
CA ALA A 243 -8.23 2.90 26.25
C ALA A 243 -9.42 3.84 25.95
N ARG A 244 -9.28 5.11 26.34
CA ARG A 244 -10.24 6.18 26.04
C ARG A 244 -9.77 7.10 24.92
N LEU A 245 -8.47 7.13 24.71
CA LEU A 245 -7.81 7.86 23.63
C LEU A 245 -6.81 6.92 22.97
N LEU A 246 -6.77 6.89 21.66
CA LEU A 246 -5.80 6.13 20.86
C LEU A 246 -5.40 6.95 19.64
N THR A 247 -4.14 7.28 19.53
CA THR A 247 -3.58 7.85 18.30
C THR A 247 -3.59 6.80 17.20
N THR A 248 -3.52 7.24 15.95
CA THR A 248 -3.42 6.31 14.79
C THR A 248 -2.19 5.40 14.91
N ALA A 249 -1.05 5.94 15.38
CA ALA A 249 0.19 5.17 15.53
C ALA A 249 0.09 4.09 16.60
N GLU A 250 -0.43 4.42 17.80
CA GLU A 250 -0.65 3.46 18.88
C GLU A 250 -1.62 2.36 18.46
N ALA A 251 -2.76 2.75 17.86
CA ALA A 251 -3.76 1.79 17.41
C ALA A 251 -3.17 0.81 16.37
N LEU A 252 -2.34 1.31 15.46
CA LEU A 252 -1.67 0.48 14.45
C LEU A 252 -0.68 -0.51 15.09
N GLU A 253 0.08 -0.08 16.10
CA GLU A 253 1.01 -0.95 16.83
C GLU A 253 0.28 -2.06 17.59
N PHE A 254 -0.79 -1.74 18.32
CA PHE A 254 -1.57 -2.73 19.06
C PHE A 254 -2.34 -3.69 18.12
N LEU A 255 -2.88 -3.18 17.01
CA LEU A 255 -3.50 -4.03 16.00
C LEU A 255 -2.49 -4.94 15.30
N SER A 256 -1.25 -4.48 15.10
CA SER A 256 -0.14 -5.30 14.58
C SER A 256 0.13 -6.52 15.50
N ALA A 257 0.16 -6.31 16.82
CA ALA A 257 0.28 -7.42 17.77
C ALA A 257 -0.91 -8.39 17.67
N LEU A 258 -2.15 -7.89 17.61
CA LEU A 258 -3.33 -8.75 17.45
C LEU A 258 -3.32 -9.49 16.09
N ARG A 259 -2.79 -8.87 15.05
CA ARG A 259 -2.59 -9.52 13.74
C ARG A 259 -1.65 -10.72 13.84
N LEU A 260 -0.54 -10.56 14.56
CA LEU A 260 0.37 -11.66 14.86
C LEU A 260 -0.35 -12.76 15.65
N GLY A 261 -1.05 -12.41 16.73
CA GLY A 261 -1.81 -13.35 17.55
C GLY A 261 -2.89 -14.10 16.77
N ALA A 262 -3.60 -13.41 15.87
CA ALA A 262 -4.60 -14.02 14.98
C ALA A 262 -3.95 -14.99 13.98
N ALA A 263 -2.82 -14.59 13.36
CA ALA A 263 -2.08 -15.44 12.42
C ALA A 263 -1.50 -16.70 13.07
N MET A 264 -1.15 -16.63 14.35
CA MET A 264 -0.65 -17.77 15.12
C MET A 264 -1.77 -18.60 15.80
N GLY A 265 -3.05 -18.20 15.61
CA GLY A 265 -4.19 -18.88 16.22
C GLY A 265 -4.33 -18.67 17.74
N LEU A 266 -3.60 -17.70 18.30
CA LEU A 266 -3.60 -17.36 19.74
C LEU A 266 -4.76 -16.45 20.16
N CYS A 267 -5.51 -15.86 19.21
CA CYS A 267 -6.69 -15.06 19.49
C CYS A 267 -7.96 -15.84 19.18
N THR A 268 -8.97 -15.72 20.06
CA THR A 268 -10.30 -16.26 19.78
C THR A 268 -11.12 -15.22 19.01
N ARG A 269 -12.01 -15.67 18.10
CA ARG A 269 -12.97 -14.81 17.39
C ARG A 269 -12.33 -13.63 16.64
N LEU A 270 -11.10 -13.78 16.21
CA LEU A 270 -10.37 -12.76 15.44
C LEU A 270 -9.54 -13.45 14.37
N LYS A 271 -9.80 -13.13 13.12
CA LYS A 271 -9.02 -13.58 11.95
C LYS A 271 -8.09 -12.47 11.48
N VAL A 272 -7.06 -12.81 10.72
CA VAL A 272 -6.13 -11.84 10.12
C VAL A 272 -6.90 -10.81 9.28
N ALA A 273 -7.85 -11.25 8.47
CA ALA A 273 -8.67 -10.36 7.63
C ALA A 273 -9.50 -9.36 8.45
N ASP A 274 -9.96 -9.76 9.64
CA ASP A 274 -10.70 -8.85 10.54
C ASP A 274 -9.78 -7.73 11.02
N VAL A 275 -8.53 -8.08 11.40
CA VAL A 275 -7.54 -7.09 11.84
C VAL A 275 -7.12 -6.18 10.69
N ASP A 276 -6.90 -6.72 9.50
CA ASP A 276 -6.56 -5.93 8.30
C ASP A 276 -7.68 -4.91 7.99
N SER A 277 -8.95 -5.31 8.12
CA SER A 277 -10.09 -4.39 8.02
C SER A 277 -10.08 -3.32 9.11
N LEU A 278 -9.76 -3.67 10.36
CA LEU A 278 -9.67 -2.69 11.46
C LEU A 278 -8.56 -1.68 11.23
N ILE A 279 -7.40 -2.11 10.74
CA ILE A 279 -6.27 -1.23 10.39
C ILE A 279 -6.69 -0.18 9.35
N LEU A 280 -7.51 -0.54 8.38
CA LEU A 280 -8.03 0.39 7.40
C LEU A 280 -9.12 1.30 8.00
N MET A 281 -10.12 0.72 8.66
CA MET A 281 -11.29 1.46 9.16
C MET A 281 -10.98 2.43 10.31
N MET A 282 -9.87 2.23 11.02
CA MET A 282 -9.43 3.13 12.10
C MET A 282 -8.65 4.36 11.60
N GLN A 283 -8.32 4.41 10.30
CA GLN A 283 -7.64 5.55 9.69
C GLN A 283 -8.54 6.80 9.70
N PRO A 284 -7.95 8.02 9.75
CA PRO A 284 -8.70 9.26 9.91
C PRO A 284 -9.85 9.47 8.92
N GLY A 285 -9.63 9.24 7.64
CA GLY A 285 -10.64 9.42 6.59
C GLY A 285 -11.77 8.39 6.70
N HIS A 286 -11.42 7.12 6.87
CA HIS A 286 -12.41 6.04 7.05
C HIS A 286 -13.23 6.21 8.33
N LEU A 287 -12.60 6.61 9.42
CA LEU A 287 -13.25 6.80 10.70
C LEU A 287 -14.32 7.90 10.63
N GLN A 288 -14.06 8.97 9.89
CA GLN A 288 -14.98 10.11 9.73
C GLN A 288 -16.09 9.86 8.71
N LYS A 289 -15.93 8.89 7.78
CA LYS A 289 -16.90 8.64 6.68
C LYS A 289 -18.35 8.46 7.14
N GLY A 290 -18.53 7.94 8.36
CA GLY A 290 -19.87 7.68 8.92
C GLY A 290 -20.54 8.87 9.59
N LEU A 291 -19.87 10.01 9.75
CA LEU A 291 -20.30 11.09 10.65
C LEU A 291 -20.67 12.40 9.94
N GLY A 292 -20.21 12.61 8.72
CA GLY A 292 -20.54 13.80 7.93
C GLY A 292 -19.94 15.12 8.45
N THR A 293 -19.07 15.08 9.48
CA THR A 293 -18.43 16.24 10.09
C THR A 293 -16.91 16.06 10.16
N ALA A 294 -16.16 17.14 9.93
CA ALA A 294 -14.72 17.16 10.17
C ALA A 294 -14.46 17.14 11.68
N MET A 295 -13.61 16.22 12.13
CA MET A 295 -13.24 16.07 13.53
C MET A 295 -11.85 16.63 13.80
N THR A 296 -11.64 17.16 15.00
CA THR A 296 -10.31 17.47 15.54
C THR A 296 -9.48 16.18 15.74
N SER A 297 -8.18 16.32 16.00
CA SER A 297 -7.31 15.18 16.31
C SER A 297 -7.82 14.39 17.52
N ASP A 298 -8.13 15.12 18.60
CA ASP A 298 -8.55 14.53 19.89
C ASP A 298 -9.90 13.79 19.76
N GLU A 299 -10.86 14.37 19.03
CA GLU A 299 -12.15 13.71 18.74
C GLU A 299 -11.96 12.43 17.92
N ARG A 300 -11.02 12.43 16.97
CA ARG A 300 -10.68 11.20 16.21
C ARG A 300 -10.03 10.15 17.11
N ASP A 301 -9.18 10.54 18.04
CA ASP A 301 -8.48 9.62 18.96
C ASP A 301 -9.47 8.99 19.97
N GLU A 302 -10.45 9.76 20.47
CA GLU A 302 -11.55 9.26 21.29
C GLU A 302 -12.43 8.27 20.49
N MET A 303 -12.84 8.65 19.29
CA MET A 303 -13.68 7.81 18.45
C MET A 303 -12.97 6.51 18.05
N ARG A 304 -11.67 6.58 17.72
CA ARG A 304 -10.87 5.40 17.40
C ARG A 304 -10.82 4.44 18.57
N ALA A 305 -10.63 4.95 19.79
CA ALA A 305 -10.62 4.15 20.99
C ALA A 305 -11.98 3.45 21.21
N ASP A 306 -13.09 4.17 21.11
CA ASP A 306 -14.44 3.62 21.24
C ASP A 306 -14.75 2.60 20.13
N PHE A 307 -14.43 2.92 18.86
CA PHE A 307 -14.61 2.00 17.73
C PHE A 307 -13.85 0.69 17.94
N LEU A 308 -12.55 0.76 18.25
CA LEU A 308 -11.71 -0.42 18.42
C LEU A 308 -12.11 -1.25 19.63
N SER A 309 -12.40 -0.61 20.77
CA SER A 309 -12.83 -1.32 21.99
C SER A 309 -14.08 -2.17 21.77
N ARG A 310 -15.09 -1.64 21.06
CA ARG A 310 -16.30 -2.40 20.69
C ARG A 310 -15.98 -3.58 19.77
N LYS A 311 -15.07 -3.41 18.80
CA LYS A 311 -14.72 -4.45 17.83
C LYS A 311 -13.96 -5.60 18.47
N VAL A 312 -13.06 -5.32 19.43
CA VAL A 312 -12.26 -6.36 20.10
C VAL A 312 -12.82 -6.80 21.45
N ALA A 313 -13.98 -6.31 21.89
CA ALA A 313 -14.58 -6.59 23.21
C ALA A 313 -14.68 -8.08 23.56
N ARG A 314 -14.91 -8.94 22.56
CA ARG A 314 -15.10 -10.38 22.72
C ARG A 314 -13.88 -11.22 22.36
N VAL A 315 -12.79 -10.58 22.00
CA VAL A 315 -11.52 -11.25 21.71
C VAL A 315 -10.89 -11.69 23.03
N LYS A 316 -10.38 -12.91 23.10
CA LYS A 316 -9.61 -13.44 24.22
C LYS A 316 -8.35 -14.13 23.70
N LEU A 317 -7.31 -14.10 24.49
CA LEU A 317 -6.10 -14.89 24.21
C LEU A 317 -6.35 -16.33 24.65
N LYS A 318 -5.79 -17.25 23.89
CA LYS A 318 -5.66 -18.67 24.25
C LYS A 318 -4.29 -18.82 24.95
N CYS A 319 -4.31 -18.62 26.26
CA CYS A 319 -3.13 -18.85 27.12
C CYS A 319 -3.17 -20.26 27.65
#